data_03188eaac389922f7cfe2d38c81434f1
#
_entry.id   03188eaac389922f7cfe2d38c81434f1
#
_cell.length_a   1.000
_cell.length_b   1.000
_cell.length_c   1.000
_cell.angle_alpha   90.00
_cell.angle_beta   90.00
_cell.angle_gamma   90.00
#
_symmetry.space_group_name_H-M   'P 1'
#
loop_
_entity.id
_entity.type
_entity.pdbx_description
1 polymer ?
#
loop_
_entity_poly.entity_id
_entity_poly.type
_entity_poly.pdbx_seq_one_letter_code
_entity_poly.pdbx_strand_id
1 'polypeptide(L)'
;MSNNINDGYRLAHTMIRVKDLENSFNFYCKTLGMKVLRKTDYPEGKFTNAFIGYGLENESPCLELTCNWEQKEDYDKGNGWGHICIETPNVYQAVEDLEAQGAKIISPAKPMNAGTRILAFIEDPDGYVVELNEKLKLEQ
;
A
#
# COMPACT_ATOMS: atom_id res chain seq x y z
N MET A 1 12.35 12.84 -33.19
CA MET A 1 11.65 12.15 -32.09
C MET A 1 12.30 10.80 -31.86
N SER A 2 12.83 10.59 -30.67
CA SER A 2 13.34 9.27 -30.33
C SER A 2 12.15 8.32 -30.17
N ASN A 3 12.11 7.24 -30.95
CA ASN A 3 11.19 6.17 -30.73
C ASN A 3 11.61 5.44 -29.45
N ASN A 4 11.02 5.83 -28.32
CA ASN A 4 11.24 5.12 -27.08
C ASN A 4 10.49 3.79 -27.18
N ILE A 5 11.22 2.69 -27.25
CA ILE A 5 10.62 1.35 -27.32
C ILE A 5 9.76 1.03 -26.10
N ASN A 6 9.88 1.83 -25.05
CA ASN A 6 9.12 1.66 -23.81
C ASN A 6 7.86 2.53 -23.73
N ASP A 7 7.55 3.26 -24.81
CA ASP A 7 6.31 4.02 -24.86
C ASP A 7 5.11 3.07 -24.70
N GLY A 8 4.25 3.39 -23.76
CA GLY A 8 3.08 2.57 -23.43
C GLY A 8 3.28 1.57 -22.29
N TYR A 9 4.54 1.36 -21.84
CA TYR A 9 4.77 0.56 -20.63
C TYR A 9 4.59 1.41 -19.38
N ARG A 10 4.00 0.81 -18.34
CA ARG A 10 3.88 1.46 -17.03
C ARG A 10 3.74 0.40 -15.94
N LEU A 11 4.10 0.75 -14.71
CA LEU A 11 3.82 -0.11 -13.56
C LEU A 11 2.32 -0.02 -13.27
N ALA A 12 1.58 -1.12 -13.48
CA ALA A 12 0.13 -1.14 -13.34
C ALA A 12 -0.30 -1.39 -11.90
N HIS A 13 0.15 -2.48 -11.32
CA HIS A 13 -0.20 -2.81 -9.93
C HIS A 13 0.83 -3.76 -9.31
N THR A 14 0.81 -3.80 -7.99
CA THR A 14 1.50 -4.78 -7.17
C THR A 14 0.43 -5.59 -6.43
N MET A 15 0.54 -6.92 -6.45
CA MET A 15 -0.42 -7.79 -5.77
C MET A 15 0.14 -8.26 -4.43
N ILE A 16 -0.68 -8.18 -3.40
CA ILE A 16 -0.40 -8.78 -2.10
C ILE A 16 -1.59 -9.66 -1.69
N ARG A 17 -1.29 -10.71 -0.93
CA ARG A 17 -2.32 -11.60 -0.39
C ARG A 17 -2.68 -11.16 1.01
N VAL A 18 -3.98 -11.05 1.28
CA VAL A 18 -4.52 -10.58 2.56
C VAL A 18 -5.52 -11.58 3.09
N LYS A 19 -5.62 -11.70 4.41
CA LYS A 19 -6.55 -12.64 5.04
C LYS A 19 -7.97 -12.08 5.13
N ASP A 20 -8.09 -10.77 5.29
CA ASP A 20 -9.38 -10.10 5.53
C ASP A 20 -9.41 -8.76 4.81
N LEU A 21 -10.28 -8.65 3.79
CA LEU A 21 -10.38 -7.43 3.00
C LEU A 21 -10.86 -6.23 3.83
N GLU A 22 -11.76 -6.44 4.78
CA GLU A 22 -12.25 -5.34 5.62
C GLU A 22 -11.13 -4.71 6.44
N ASN A 23 -10.26 -5.53 7.03
CA ASN A 23 -9.10 -5.02 7.75
C ASN A 23 -8.17 -4.22 6.83
N SER A 24 -7.94 -4.74 5.62
CA SER A 24 -7.11 -4.05 4.63
C SER A 24 -7.77 -2.73 4.17
N PHE A 25 -9.07 -2.72 3.96
CA PHE A 25 -9.79 -1.50 3.59
C PHE A 25 -9.77 -0.46 4.71
N ASN A 26 -9.87 -0.88 5.97
CA ASN A 26 -9.75 0.04 7.09
C ASN A 26 -8.37 0.71 7.12
N PHE A 27 -7.32 -0.06 6.84
CA PHE A 27 -5.95 0.45 6.83
C PHE A 27 -5.68 1.35 5.61
N TYR A 28 -5.84 0.79 4.41
CA TYR A 28 -5.44 1.48 3.17
C TYR A 28 -6.46 2.52 2.70
N CYS A 29 -7.76 2.26 2.89
CA CYS A 29 -8.80 3.13 2.35
C CYS A 29 -9.31 4.12 3.40
N LYS A 30 -9.77 3.64 4.53
CA LYS A 30 -10.35 4.51 5.56
C LYS A 30 -9.30 5.45 6.17
N THR A 31 -8.11 4.93 6.49
CA THR A 31 -7.08 5.74 7.15
C THR A 31 -6.15 6.39 6.14
N LEU A 32 -5.65 5.64 5.16
CA LEU A 32 -4.68 6.17 4.20
C LEU A 32 -5.30 6.74 2.92
N GLY A 33 -6.62 6.74 2.83
CA GLY A 33 -7.32 7.50 1.79
C GLY A 33 -7.40 6.88 0.41
N MET A 34 -7.01 5.62 0.24
CA MET A 34 -7.21 4.93 -1.05
C MET A 34 -8.70 4.71 -1.31
N LYS A 35 -9.05 4.53 -2.58
CA LYS A 35 -10.40 4.17 -3.01
C LYS A 35 -10.41 2.74 -3.51
N VAL A 36 -11.51 2.04 -3.28
CA VAL A 36 -11.73 0.75 -3.93
C VAL A 36 -12.13 1.03 -5.37
N LEU A 37 -11.26 0.66 -6.30
CA LEU A 37 -11.46 0.93 -7.73
C LEU A 37 -12.33 -0.12 -8.38
N ARG A 38 -12.15 -1.38 -8.02
CA ARG A 38 -13.04 -2.48 -8.38
C ARG A 38 -12.81 -3.67 -7.45
N LYS A 39 -13.83 -4.51 -7.34
CA LYS A 39 -13.78 -5.71 -6.50
C LYS A 39 -14.53 -6.82 -7.23
N THR A 40 -13.95 -8.01 -7.32
CA THR A 40 -14.54 -9.14 -8.03
C THR A 40 -14.37 -10.41 -7.23
N ASP A 41 -15.46 -11.16 -7.06
CA ASP A 41 -15.46 -12.48 -6.46
C ASP A 41 -15.26 -13.55 -7.54
N TYR A 42 -14.44 -14.54 -7.23
CA TYR A 42 -14.17 -15.69 -8.09
C TYR A 42 -14.55 -16.97 -7.34
N PRO A 43 -15.87 -17.35 -7.34
CA PRO A 43 -16.34 -18.49 -6.52
C PRO A 43 -15.68 -19.82 -6.88
N GLU A 44 -15.37 -20.04 -8.15
CA GLU A 44 -14.73 -21.30 -8.58
C GLU A 44 -13.30 -21.41 -8.01
N GLY A 45 -12.59 -20.29 -7.90
CA GLY A 45 -11.26 -20.24 -7.30
C GLY A 45 -11.26 -19.97 -5.80
N LYS A 46 -12.41 -19.66 -5.23
CA LYS A 46 -12.60 -19.31 -3.82
C LYS A 46 -11.71 -18.17 -3.36
N PHE A 47 -11.70 -17.11 -4.14
CA PHE A 47 -10.97 -15.90 -3.79
C PHE A 47 -11.70 -14.64 -4.28
N THR A 48 -11.32 -13.52 -3.70
CA THR A 48 -11.78 -12.19 -4.09
C THR A 48 -10.57 -11.33 -4.38
N ASN A 49 -10.63 -10.58 -5.48
CA ASN A 49 -9.64 -9.53 -5.77
C ASN A 49 -10.26 -8.16 -5.55
N ALA A 50 -9.49 -7.25 -4.97
CA ALA A 50 -9.86 -5.85 -4.85
C ALA A 50 -8.68 -4.99 -5.29
N PHE A 51 -8.93 -4.04 -6.19
CA PHE A 51 -7.95 -3.06 -6.62
C PHE A 51 -8.21 -1.76 -5.88
N ILE A 52 -7.21 -1.26 -5.18
CA ILE A 52 -7.30 -0.04 -4.39
C ILE A 52 -6.18 0.92 -4.79
N GLY A 53 -6.44 2.22 -4.71
CA GLY A 53 -5.45 3.22 -5.09
C GLY A 53 -5.97 4.64 -4.96
N TYR A 54 -5.15 5.59 -5.40
CA TYR A 54 -5.44 7.02 -5.29
C TYR A 54 -5.96 7.65 -6.58
N GLY A 55 -5.84 6.97 -7.71
CA GLY A 55 -6.27 7.45 -9.01
C GLY A 55 -6.93 6.35 -9.83
N LEU A 56 -7.21 6.66 -11.09
CA LEU A 56 -7.84 5.69 -11.99
C LEU A 56 -6.88 4.52 -12.27
N GLU A 57 -7.43 3.32 -12.30
CA GLU A 57 -6.65 2.10 -12.47
C GLU A 57 -5.82 2.08 -13.76
N ASN A 58 -6.35 2.71 -14.82
CA ASN A 58 -5.66 2.78 -16.11
C ASN A 58 -4.65 3.93 -16.23
N GLU A 59 -4.50 4.75 -15.20
CA GLU A 59 -3.61 5.91 -15.20
C GLU A 59 -2.59 5.88 -14.08
N SER A 60 -2.95 5.33 -12.92
CA SER A 60 -2.13 5.35 -11.71
C SER A 60 -1.85 3.95 -11.21
N PRO A 61 -0.65 3.69 -10.66
CA PRO A 61 -0.39 2.41 -10.02
C PRO A 61 -1.34 2.16 -8.86
N CYS A 62 -1.73 0.90 -8.66
CA CYS A 62 -2.61 0.53 -7.57
C CYS A 62 -2.12 -0.76 -6.90
N LEU A 63 -2.75 -1.12 -5.79
CA LEU A 63 -2.55 -2.41 -5.15
C LEU A 63 -3.69 -3.35 -5.55
N GLU A 64 -3.33 -4.58 -5.88
CA GLU A 64 -4.29 -5.67 -6.02
C GLU A 64 -4.24 -6.49 -4.74
N LEU A 65 -5.35 -6.53 -4.03
CA LEU A 65 -5.50 -7.35 -2.83
C LEU A 65 -6.18 -8.65 -3.21
N THR A 66 -5.52 -9.77 -2.97
CA THR A 66 -6.09 -11.09 -3.20
C THR A 66 -6.41 -11.74 -1.86
N CYS A 67 -7.69 -11.99 -1.62
CA CYS A 67 -8.18 -12.65 -0.41
C CYS A 67 -8.65 -14.06 -0.76
N ASN A 68 -7.88 -15.06 -0.36
CA ASN A 68 -8.26 -16.48 -0.50
C ASN A 68 -9.21 -16.83 0.64
N TRP A 69 -10.43 -17.28 0.32
CA TRP A 69 -11.51 -17.44 1.30
C TRP A 69 -11.21 -18.44 2.41
N GLU A 70 -10.39 -19.45 2.11
CA GLU A 70 -10.07 -20.50 3.07
C GLU A 70 -8.76 -20.27 3.81
N GLN A 71 -8.05 -19.18 3.50
CA GLN A 71 -6.78 -18.86 4.14
C GLN A 71 -7.01 -18.30 5.53
N LYS A 72 -6.54 -19.02 6.54
CA LYS A 72 -6.67 -18.61 7.95
C LYS A 72 -5.33 -18.32 8.61
N GLU A 73 -4.28 -18.97 8.14
CA GLU A 73 -2.93 -18.76 8.66
C GLU A 73 -2.31 -17.50 8.06
N ASP A 74 -1.40 -16.88 8.79
CA ASP A 74 -0.61 -15.78 8.29
C ASP A 74 0.20 -16.22 7.07
N TYR A 75 0.32 -15.34 6.09
CA TYR A 75 1.19 -15.59 4.94
C TYR A 75 2.65 -15.45 5.35
N ASP A 76 3.48 -16.38 4.89
CA ASP A 76 4.92 -16.28 5.04
C ASP A 76 5.47 -15.34 3.96
N LYS A 77 6.07 -14.25 4.40
CA LYS A 77 6.66 -13.26 3.51
C LYS A 77 8.15 -13.53 3.27
N GLY A 78 8.72 -14.47 3.99
CA GLY A 78 10.14 -14.80 3.91
C GLY A 78 11.01 -13.59 4.21
N ASN A 79 12.17 -13.54 3.57
CA ASN A 79 13.09 -12.40 3.68
C ASN A 79 13.19 -11.58 2.38
N GLY A 80 12.28 -11.82 1.44
CA GLY A 80 12.27 -11.13 0.16
C GLY A 80 11.38 -9.90 0.11
N TRP A 81 10.49 -9.73 1.10
CA TRP A 81 9.64 -8.56 1.16
C TRP A 81 10.43 -7.36 1.71
N GLY A 82 10.41 -6.25 1.00
CA GLY A 82 10.89 -4.97 1.51
C GLY A 82 9.71 -4.17 2.06
N HIS A 83 9.27 -3.21 1.30
CA HIS A 83 8.12 -2.38 1.66
C HIS A 83 7.52 -1.76 0.41
N ILE A 84 6.29 -1.27 0.55
CA ILE A 84 5.70 -0.33 -0.40
C ILE A 84 5.72 1.05 0.27
N CYS A 85 5.84 2.10 -0.53
CA CYS A 85 5.89 3.46 -0.02
C CYS A 85 4.64 4.22 -0.41
N ILE A 86 4.03 4.89 0.56
CA ILE A 86 2.89 5.78 0.35
C ILE A 86 3.33 7.19 0.75
N GLU A 87 3.21 8.14 -0.17
CA GLU A 87 3.46 9.55 0.13
C GLU A 87 2.25 10.16 0.81
N THR A 88 2.48 10.98 1.82
CA THR A 88 1.42 11.70 2.53
C THR A 88 1.88 13.12 2.81
N PRO A 89 0.95 14.09 2.84
CA PRO A 89 1.32 15.47 3.17
C PRO A 89 1.76 15.64 4.63
N ASN A 90 1.38 14.73 5.53
CA ASN A 90 1.75 14.82 6.94
C ASN A 90 1.96 13.43 7.54
N VAL A 91 3.21 12.99 7.61
CA VAL A 91 3.57 11.66 8.13
C VAL A 91 3.22 11.53 9.61
N TYR A 92 3.45 12.58 10.41
CA TYR A 92 3.13 12.55 11.85
C TYR A 92 1.64 12.28 12.08
N GLN A 93 0.77 12.96 11.34
CA GLN A 93 -0.67 12.77 11.47
C GLN A 93 -1.11 11.38 11.02
N ALA A 94 -0.56 10.90 9.91
CA ALA A 94 -0.88 9.57 9.39
C ALA A 94 -0.49 8.48 10.40
N VAL A 95 0.66 8.61 11.04
CA VAL A 95 1.10 7.65 12.07
C VAL A 95 0.16 7.67 13.28
N GLU A 96 -0.24 8.85 13.73
CA GLU A 96 -1.20 8.98 14.84
C GLU A 96 -2.53 8.28 14.51
N ASP A 97 -3.05 8.51 13.30
CA ASP A 97 -4.33 7.93 12.86
C ASP A 97 -4.25 6.41 12.79
N LEU A 98 -3.13 5.88 12.26
CA LEU A 98 -2.92 4.44 12.17
C LEU A 98 -2.74 3.81 13.55
N GLU A 99 -1.97 4.44 14.42
CA GLU A 99 -1.76 3.97 15.79
C GLU A 99 -3.08 3.92 16.56
N ALA A 100 -3.94 4.91 16.38
CA ALA A 100 -5.26 4.95 17.01
C ALA A 100 -6.16 3.80 16.54
N GLN A 101 -5.91 3.23 15.38
CA GLN A 101 -6.62 2.06 14.87
C GLN A 101 -5.94 0.74 15.24
N GLY A 102 -4.88 0.78 16.03
CA GLY A 102 -4.17 -0.42 16.47
C GLY A 102 -3.09 -0.92 15.54
N ALA A 103 -2.70 -0.14 14.54
CA ALA A 103 -1.61 -0.52 13.64
C ALA A 103 -0.28 -0.57 14.40
N LYS A 104 0.57 -1.51 14.01
CA LYS A 104 1.89 -1.67 14.60
C LYS A 104 2.87 -0.70 13.95
N ILE A 105 3.45 0.18 14.74
CA ILE A 105 4.48 1.12 14.28
C ILE A 105 5.84 0.46 14.46
N ILE A 106 6.57 0.26 13.35
CA ILE A 106 7.91 -0.34 13.38
C ILE A 106 8.95 0.72 13.68
N SER A 107 8.87 1.86 12.98
CA SER A 107 9.76 2.99 13.18
C SER A 107 8.91 4.26 13.19
N PRO A 108 8.97 5.06 14.27
CA PRO A 108 8.14 6.25 14.39
C PRO A 108 8.50 7.30 13.35
N ALA A 109 7.59 8.25 13.16
CA ALA A 109 7.81 9.38 12.26
C ALA A 109 9.02 10.19 12.72
N LYS A 110 9.98 10.38 11.84
CA LYS A 110 11.19 11.13 12.11
C LYS A 110 11.85 11.61 10.81
N PRO A 111 12.68 12.65 10.85
CA PRO A 111 13.46 13.04 9.68
C PRO A 111 14.43 11.93 9.24
N MET A 112 14.66 11.84 7.94
CA MET A 112 15.72 10.99 7.39
C MET A 112 17.08 11.47 7.89
N ASN A 113 18.02 10.53 8.08
CA ASN A 113 19.35 10.84 8.60
C ASN A 113 20.14 11.90 7.80
N ALA A 114 19.85 12.02 6.51
CA ALA A 114 20.56 12.94 5.61
C ALA A 114 19.65 14.05 5.04
N GLY A 115 18.50 14.33 5.68
CA GLY A 115 17.57 15.31 5.13
C GLY A 115 16.47 15.69 6.10
N THR A 116 15.53 16.49 5.60
CA THR A 116 14.40 17.01 6.38
C THR A 116 13.08 16.28 6.08
N ARG A 117 13.05 15.38 5.08
CA ARG A 117 11.84 14.60 4.79
C ARG A 117 11.53 13.69 5.96
N ILE A 118 10.28 13.69 6.36
CA ILE A 118 9.79 12.82 7.43
C ILE A 118 9.40 11.48 6.83
N LEU A 119 9.77 10.41 7.49
CA LEU A 119 9.37 9.06 7.12
C LEU A 119 9.00 8.23 8.35
N ALA A 120 8.26 7.17 8.12
CA ALA A 120 7.90 6.19 9.14
C ALA A 120 7.73 4.82 8.50
N PHE A 121 7.86 3.77 9.28
CA PHE A 121 7.56 2.39 8.85
C PHE A 121 6.51 1.80 9.76
N ILE A 122 5.50 1.18 9.15
CA ILE A 122 4.38 0.55 9.84
C ILE A 122 4.09 -0.81 9.21
N GLU A 123 3.42 -1.69 9.95
CA GLU A 123 2.90 -2.92 9.39
C GLU A 123 1.42 -2.75 9.03
N ASP A 124 1.02 -3.28 7.88
CA ASP A 124 -0.39 -3.40 7.56
C ASP A 124 -1.01 -4.56 8.36
N PRO A 125 -2.33 -4.82 8.26
CA PRO A 125 -2.97 -5.88 9.04
C PRO A 125 -2.42 -7.29 8.81
N ASP A 126 -1.76 -7.53 7.68
CA ASP A 126 -1.16 -8.83 7.36
C ASP A 126 0.34 -8.89 7.63
N GLY A 127 0.91 -7.81 8.18
CA GLY A 127 2.32 -7.74 8.50
C GLY A 127 3.21 -7.26 7.37
N TYR A 128 2.66 -6.78 6.26
CA TYR A 128 3.45 -6.17 5.21
C TYR A 128 3.94 -4.80 5.66
N VAL A 129 5.24 -4.56 5.49
CA VAL A 129 5.83 -3.28 5.87
C VAL A 129 5.45 -2.22 4.85
N VAL A 130 5.00 -1.08 5.35
CA VAL A 130 4.66 0.10 4.56
C VAL A 130 5.50 1.26 5.05
N GLU A 131 6.18 1.95 4.13
CA GLU A 131 6.85 3.21 4.40
C GLU A 131 5.88 4.35 4.15
N LEU A 132 5.77 5.26 5.09
CA LEU A 132 5.12 6.56 4.87
C LEU A 132 6.20 7.60 4.67
N ASN A 133 6.01 8.48 3.69
CA ASN A 133 7.01 9.47 3.33
C ASN A 133 6.31 10.76 2.91
N GLU A 134 6.97 11.89 3.11
CA GLU A 134 6.49 13.14 2.55
C GLU A 134 6.72 13.16 1.05
N LYS A 135 5.84 13.86 0.35
CA LYS A 135 5.96 13.99 -1.10
C LYS A 135 7.33 14.57 -1.47
N LEU A 136 7.99 13.92 -2.42
CA LEU A 136 9.26 14.39 -2.93
C LEU A 136 9.08 15.73 -3.65
N LYS A 137 9.83 16.73 -3.21
CA LYS A 137 9.89 18.02 -3.90
C LYS A 137 11.08 17.99 -4.84
N LEU A 138 10.80 18.00 -6.13
CA LEU A 138 11.85 18.09 -7.14
C LEU A 138 12.17 19.56 -7.35
N GLU A 139 13.46 19.90 -7.30
CA GLU A 139 13.90 21.25 -7.70
C GLU A 139 13.78 21.36 -9.21
N GLN A 140 13.17 22.45 -9.66
CA GLN A 140 13.07 22.76 -11.08
C GLN A 140 14.26 23.61 -11.53
#